data_a89f83984988df0ceedf7c62822f6178
#
_entry.id   a89f83984988df0ceedf7c62822f6178
#
_cell.length_a   1.000
_cell.length_b   1.000
_cell.length_c   1.000
_cell.angle_alpha   90.00
_cell.angle_beta   90.00
_cell.angle_gamma   90.00
#
_symmetry.space_group_name_H-M   'P 1'
#
loop_
_entity.id
_entity.type
_entity.pdbx_description
1 polymer ?
#
loop_
_entity_poly.entity_id
_entity_poly.type
_entity_poly.pdbx_seq_one_letter_code
_entity_poly.pdbx_strand_id
1 'polypeptide(L)'
;MNQATDLHPPLKTITEVRENTFIFEKRGALPLDICNEMIHRFEQHVDEQYEGRIGQTAGKDRSIKKSTDLVVSGKSHWQDIDRELFRSLGLAIQEFRETFPFFKGPFKDSGYAIQRTNPGEQYHWHIDSGSHEFSQRQLVAVWYLNDVAGPGGETEFSYQDVRVRPEAGKLLLFPPFWTHEHRGVTLEQGVKYIATTWAIFA
;
A
#
# COMPACT_ATOMS: atom_id res chain seq x y z
N MET A 1 -29.80 19.19 -35.41
CA MET A 1 -29.46 19.59 -34.05
C MET A 1 -28.71 18.45 -33.44
N ASN A 2 -27.35 18.53 -33.48
CA ASN A 2 -26.47 17.56 -32.81
C ASN A 2 -26.29 18.02 -31.37
N GLN A 3 -26.82 17.25 -30.43
CA GLN A 3 -26.45 17.41 -29.03
C GLN A 3 -25.00 16.89 -28.87
N ALA A 4 -24.07 17.80 -28.69
CA ALA A 4 -22.76 17.49 -28.21
C ALA A 4 -22.93 16.96 -26.77
N THR A 5 -22.74 15.68 -26.57
CA THR A 5 -22.58 15.12 -25.24
C THR A 5 -21.27 15.70 -24.68
N ASP A 6 -21.38 16.61 -23.72
CA ASP A 6 -20.28 17.05 -22.88
C ASP A 6 -19.75 15.84 -22.13
N LEU A 7 -18.79 15.15 -22.75
CA LEU A 7 -17.97 14.14 -22.09
C LEU A 7 -16.97 14.90 -21.22
N HIS A 8 -17.40 15.25 -20.02
CA HIS A 8 -16.43 15.61 -18.98
C HIS A 8 -15.47 14.45 -18.82
N PRO A 9 -14.13 14.69 -18.91
CA PRO A 9 -13.17 13.63 -18.62
C PRO A 9 -13.48 13.11 -17.21
N PRO A 10 -13.38 11.79 -16.98
CA PRO A 10 -13.64 11.22 -15.68
C PRO A 10 -12.78 11.95 -14.65
N LEU A 11 -13.40 12.39 -13.56
CA LEU A 11 -12.69 13.06 -12.46
C LEU A 11 -11.57 12.14 -11.99
N LYS A 12 -10.33 12.60 -12.05
CA LYS A 12 -9.19 11.89 -11.49
C LYS A 12 -9.45 11.69 -10.00
N THR A 13 -9.45 10.45 -9.56
CA THR A 13 -9.68 10.10 -8.16
C THR A 13 -8.37 9.90 -7.40
N ILE A 14 -7.26 9.75 -8.13
CA ILE A 14 -5.93 9.74 -7.55
C ILE A 14 -5.38 11.17 -7.44
N THR A 15 -4.99 11.57 -6.25
CA THR A 15 -4.49 12.93 -5.96
C THR A 15 -3.16 12.88 -5.26
N GLU A 16 -2.28 13.82 -5.58
CA GLU A 16 -1.03 14.00 -4.85
C GLU A 16 -1.31 14.59 -3.47
N VAL A 17 -0.74 13.99 -2.43
CA VAL A 17 -0.96 14.40 -1.02
C VAL A 17 -0.51 15.84 -0.79
N ARG A 18 0.59 16.24 -1.40
CA ARG A 18 1.10 17.60 -1.48
C ARG A 18 1.87 17.75 -2.78
N GLU A 19 1.73 18.88 -3.44
CA GLU A 19 2.33 19.17 -4.73
C GLU A 19 3.85 18.93 -4.75
N ASN A 20 4.33 18.24 -5.80
CA ASN A 20 5.73 17.87 -6.02
C ASN A 20 6.34 16.91 -4.99
N THR A 21 5.52 16.17 -4.25
CA THR A 21 6.00 15.10 -3.34
C THR A 21 6.07 13.74 -4.00
N PHE A 22 5.36 13.52 -5.12
CA PHE A 22 5.20 12.23 -5.78
C PHE A 22 4.60 11.15 -4.87
N ILE A 23 3.85 11.56 -3.86
CA ILE A 23 3.09 10.70 -2.95
C ILE A 23 1.63 10.89 -3.28
N PHE A 24 0.95 9.82 -3.71
CA PHE A 24 -0.42 9.87 -4.21
C PHE A 24 -1.36 9.06 -3.33
N GLU A 25 -2.55 9.58 -3.10
CA GLU A 25 -3.63 8.85 -2.44
C GLU A 25 -4.85 8.69 -3.34
N LYS A 26 -5.56 7.57 -3.17
CA LYS A 26 -6.86 7.31 -3.78
C LYS A 26 -7.80 6.81 -2.71
N ARG A 27 -8.77 7.65 -2.32
CA ARG A 27 -9.82 7.25 -1.37
C ARG A 27 -10.81 6.31 -2.04
N GLY A 28 -11.35 5.37 -1.27
CA GLY A 28 -12.29 4.37 -1.79
C GLY A 28 -11.70 3.44 -2.86
N ALA A 29 -10.38 3.24 -2.86
CA ALA A 29 -9.70 2.31 -3.77
C ALA A 29 -10.06 0.85 -3.51
N LEU A 30 -10.45 0.53 -2.26
CA LEU A 30 -11.10 -0.72 -1.89
C LEU A 30 -12.44 -0.44 -1.22
N PRO A 31 -13.50 -1.23 -1.51
CA PRO A 31 -14.75 -1.22 -0.78
C PRO A 31 -14.55 -1.56 0.71
N LEU A 32 -15.32 -0.95 1.59
CA LEU A 32 -15.18 -1.16 3.05
C LEU A 32 -15.51 -2.58 3.48
N ASP A 33 -16.44 -3.24 2.80
CA ASP A 33 -16.78 -4.64 3.04
C ASP A 33 -15.60 -5.56 2.72
N ILE A 34 -14.85 -5.30 1.64
CA ILE A 34 -13.62 -6.02 1.29
C ILE A 34 -12.54 -5.78 2.36
N CYS A 35 -12.36 -4.53 2.81
CA CYS A 35 -11.42 -4.24 3.89
C CYS A 35 -11.75 -5.02 5.17
N ASN A 36 -13.02 -5.03 5.58
CA ASN A 36 -13.48 -5.76 6.75
C ASN A 36 -13.30 -7.27 6.60
N GLU A 37 -13.60 -7.82 5.41
CA GLU A 37 -13.41 -9.23 5.12
C GLU A 37 -11.93 -9.63 5.19
N MET A 38 -11.03 -8.80 4.67
CA MET A 38 -9.58 -9.02 4.75
C MET A 38 -9.11 -9.09 6.21
N ILE A 39 -9.56 -8.15 7.05
CA ILE A 39 -9.23 -8.14 8.47
C ILE A 39 -9.79 -9.38 9.16
N HIS A 40 -11.06 -9.70 8.91
CA HIS A 40 -11.72 -10.88 9.50
C HIS A 40 -10.98 -12.18 9.18
N ARG A 41 -10.67 -12.41 7.91
CA ARG A 41 -9.90 -13.61 7.49
C ARG A 41 -8.49 -13.60 8.06
N PHE A 42 -7.82 -12.46 8.09
CA PHE A 42 -6.50 -12.36 8.71
C PHE A 42 -6.53 -12.85 10.16
N GLU A 43 -7.52 -12.43 10.96
CA GLU A 43 -7.65 -12.83 12.37
C GLU A 43 -8.05 -14.30 12.54
N GLN A 44 -8.73 -14.91 11.55
CA GLN A 44 -9.08 -16.33 11.58
C GLN A 44 -7.92 -17.27 11.22
N HIS A 45 -6.98 -16.82 10.36
CA HIS A 45 -5.88 -17.64 9.86
C HIS A 45 -4.57 -17.37 10.63
N VAL A 46 -4.60 -17.55 11.95
CA VAL A 46 -3.44 -17.31 12.82
C VAL A 46 -2.27 -18.24 12.50
N ASP A 47 -2.56 -19.45 12.03
CA ASP A 47 -1.59 -20.44 11.59
C ASP A 47 -0.80 -20.04 10.33
N GLU A 48 -1.33 -19.09 9.55
CA GLU A 48 -0.67 -18.54 8.37
C GLU A 48 0.13 -17.25 8.66
N GLN A 49 -0.02 -16.70 9.85
CA GLN A 49 0.63 -15.48 10.26
C GLN A 49 2.10 -15.71 10.63
N TYR A 50 2.92 -14.71 10.37
CA TYR A 50 4.33 -14.72 10.75
C TYR A 50 4.77 -13.32 11.21
N GLU A 51 5.84 -13.29 12.00
CA GLU A 51 6.47 -12.05 12.41
C GLU A 51 7.04 -11.30 11.21
N GLY A 52 6.78 -10.00 11.11
CA GLY A 52 7.22 -9.16 10.00
C GLY A 52 8.72 -9.30 9.73
N ARG A 53 9.06 -9.37 8.45
CA ARG A 53 10.44 -9.60 7.96
C ARG A 53 10.95 -8.38 7.22
N ILE A 54 12.27 -8.25 7.16
CA ILE A 54 12.99 -7.20 6.44
C ILE A 54 13.97 -7.83 5.44
N GLY A 55 14.03 -7.23 4.23
CA GLY A 55 14.95 -7.68 3.18
C GLY A 55 14.69 -9.11 2.67
N GLN A 56 15.59 -9.57 1.78
CA GLN A 56 15.51 -10.90 1.14
C GLN A 56 15.80 -12.06 2.08
N THR A 57 16.78 -11.87 2.92
CA THR A 57 17.18 -12.91 3.88
C THR A 57 16.07 -13.24 4.87
N ALA A 58 14.89 -12.61 4.69
CA ALA A 58 13.76 -12.71 5.62
C ALA A 58 14.22 -12.51 7.08
N GLY A 59 15.21 -11.63 7.25
CA GLY A 59 15.77 -11.29 8.54
C GLY A 59 14.70 -10.74 9.47
N LYS A 60 14.75 -11.12 10.72
CA LYS A 60 13.91 -10.58 11.77
C LYS A 60 14.75 -9.63 12.59
N ASP A 61 14.45 -8.36 12.54
CA ASP A 61 15.02 -7.35 13.43
C ASP A 61 13.88 -6.51 14.00
N ARG A 62 13.51 -6.82 15.23
CA ARG A 62 12.42 -6.14 15.95
C ARG A 62 12.72 -4.68 16.28
N SER A 63 13.98 -4.25 16.19
CA SER A 63 14.33 -2.84 16.33
C SER A 63 13.95 -2.06 15.07
N ILE A 64 13.90 -2.72 13.91
CA ILE A 64 13.56 -2.13 12.61
C ILE A 64 12.07 -2.32 12.30
N LYS A 65 11.55 -3.56 12.39
CA LYS A 65 10.15 -3.87 12.07
C LYS A 65 9.50 -4.73 13.15
N LYS A 66 8.36 -4.24 13.65
CA LYS A 66 7.44 -5.02 14.47
C LYS A 66 6.08 -4.99 13.80
N SER A 67 5.61 -6.13 13.34
CA SER A 67 4.28 -6.36 12.79
C SER A 67 4.00 -7.86 12.75
N THR A 68 2.75 -8.22 12.54
CA THR A 68 2.32 -9.57 12.19
C THR A 68 1.86 -9.54 10.74
N ASP A 69 2.45 -10.37 9.89
CA ASP A 69 2.22 -10.36 8.45
C ASP A 69 1.60 -11.69 7.99
N LEU A 70 0.85 -11.67 6.87
CA LEU A 70 0.27 -12.83 6.21
C LEU A 70 0.32 -12.63 4.70
N VAL A 71 0.85 -13.61 3.96
CA VAL A 71 0.84 -13.60 2.48
C VAL A 71 -0.53 -14.04 1.97
N VAL A 72 -1.11 -13.21 1.11
CA VAL A 72 -2.40 -13.45 0.43
C VAL A 72 -2.21 -14.26 -0.85
N SER A 73 -1.28 -13.82 -1.69
CA SER A 73 -1.09 -14.35 -3.04
C SER A 73 -0.64 -15.81 -3.06
N GLY A 74 -1.11 -16.54 -4.05
CA GLY A 74 -0.77 -17.96 -4.26
C GLY A 74 -1.61 -18.93 -3.42
N LYS A 75 -2.56 -18.47 -2.61
CA LYS A 75 -3.44 -19.30 -1.77
C LYS A 75 -4.85 -19.32 -2.33
N SER A 76 -5.42 -20.51 -2.52
CA SER A 76 -6.74 -20.68 -3.15
C SER A 76 -7.87 -19.99 -2.39
N HIS A 77 -7.85 -20.02 -1.06
CA HIS A 77 -8.86 -19.42 -0.19
C HIS A 77 -8.71 -17.90 -0.04
N TRP A 78 -7.68 -17.28 -0.63
CA TRP A 78 -7.50 -15.84 -0.72
C TRP A 78 -7.65 -15.29 -2.16
N GLN A 79 -7.99 -16.13 -3.13
CA GLN A 79 -7.98 -15.77 -4.55
C GLN A 79 -8.97 -14.65 -4.91
N ASP A 80 -10.08 -14.54 -4.21
CA ASP A 80 -11.05 -13.45 -4.37
C ASP A 80 -10.45 -12.10 -3.92
N ILE A 81 -9.79 -12.06 -2.78
CA ILE A 81 -9.09 -10.89 -2.25
C ILE A 81 -7.92 -10.50 -3.16
N ASP A 82 -7.13 -11.48 -3.60
CA ASP A 82 -6.03 -11.26 -4.53
C ASP A 82 -6.52 -10.54 -5.80
N ARG A 83 -7.64 -10.98 -6.39
CA ARG A 83 -8.26 -10.34 -7.56
C ARG A 83 -8.76 -8.93 -7.29
N GLU A 84 -9.33 -8.64 -6.12
CA GLU A 84 -9.78 -7.29 -5.77
C GLU A 84 -8.61 -6.33 -5.60
N LEU A 85 -7.53 -6.76 -4.97
CA LEU A 85 -6.29 -5.98 -4.85
C LEU A 85 -5.66 -5.72 -6.24
N PHE A 86 -5.59 -6.77 -7.09
CA PHE A 86 -5.10 -6.64 -8.46
C PHE A 86 -5.93 -5.63 -9.28
N ARG A 87 -7.27 -5.73 -9.19
CA ARG A 87 -8.18 -4.79 -9.87
C ARG A 87 -7.97 -3.35 -9.38
N SER A 88 -7.88 -3.17 -8.07
CA SER A 88 -7.67 -1.86 -7.43
C SER A 88 -6.35 -1.24 -7.87
N LEU A 89 -5.25 -2.01 -7.87
CA LEU A 89 -3.94 -1.56 -8.35
C LEU A 89 -3.98 -1.18 -9.83
N GLY A 90 -4.60 -2.02 -10.66
CA GLY A 90 -4.69 -1.80 -12.11
C GLY A 90 -5.40 -0.49 -12.46
N LEU A 91 -6.52 -0.20 -11.80
CA LEU A 91 -7.25 1.06 -11.96
C LEU A 91 -6.41 2.27 -11.51
N ALA A 92 -5.72 2.16 -10.38
CA ALA A 92 -4.89 3.23 -9.88
C ALA A 92 -3.68 3.50 -10.80
N ILE A 93 -3.02 2.47 -11.33
CA ILE A 93 -1.93 2.61 -12.31
C ILE A 93 -2.44 3.23 -13.62
N GLN A 94 -3.64 2.89 -14.06
CA GLN A 94 -4.24 3.50 -15.24
C GLN A 94 -4.40 5.01 -15.06
N GLU A 95 -4.98 5.47 -13.96
CA GLU A 95 -5.12 6.90 -13.65
C GLU A 95 -3.75 7.59 -13.48
N PHE A 96 -2.79 6.90 -12.83
CA PHE A 96 -1.43 7.39 -12.65
C PHE A 96 -0.74 7.67 -14.00
N ARG A 97 -0.93 6.81 -14.99
CA ARG A 97 -0.39 6.97 -16.34
C ARG A 97 -0.95 8.18 -17.09
N GLU A 98 -2.15 8.63 -16.77
CA GLU A 98 -2.69 9.86 -17.37
C GLU A 98 -1.87 11.09 -16.97
N THR A 99 -1.34 11.10 -15.74
CA THR A 99 -0.44 12.14 -15.25
C THR A 99 1.00 11.91 -15.69
N PHE A 100 1.45 10.66 -15.74
CA PHE A 100 2.83 10.26 -16.07
C PHE A 100 2.86 9.33 -17.29
N PRO A 101 2.74 9.87 -18.52
CA PRO A 101 2.59 9.04 -19.73
C PRO A 101 3.83 8.23 -20.08
N PHE A 102 4.99 8.55 -19.48
CA PHE A 102 6.22 7.74 -19.63
C PHE A 102 6.30 6.56 -18.64
N PHE A 103 5.40 6.47 -17.68
CA PHE A 103 5.27 5.30 -16.80
C PHE A 103 4.54 4.17 -17.53
N LYS A 104 5.19 3.53 -18.50
CA LYS A 104 4.52 2.64 -19.49
C LYS A 104 4.48 1.17 -19.09
N GLY A 105 5.48 0.65 -18.41
CA GLY A 105 5.59 -0.79 -18.14
C GLY A 105 6.02 -1.60 -19.36
N PRO A 106 5.68 -2.90 -19.44
CA PRO A 106 4.62 -3.57 -18.69
C PRO A 106 4.94 -3.77 -17.19
N PHE A 107 3.89 -3.75 -16.38
CA PHE A 107 4.01 -3.98 -14.93
C PHE A 107 3.18 -5.18 -14.49
N LYS A 108 3.63 -5.82 -13.43
CA LYS A 108 2.88 -6.81 -12.64
C LYS A 108 3.01 -6.45 -11.16
N ASP A 109 2.18 -7.03 -10.31
CA ASP A 109 2.40 -6.99 -8.87
C ASP A 109 3.47 -7.99 -8.44
N SER A 110 3.97 -7.83 -7.23
CA SER A 110 4.93 -8.77 -6.61
C SER A 110 4.26 -9.76 -5.65
N GLY A 111 2.92 -9.91 -5.75
CA GLY A 111 2.10 -10.57 -4.75
C GLY A 111 1.70 -9.64 -3.62
N TYR A 112 0.65 -10.03 -2.87
CA TYR A 112 0.03 -9.23 -1.81
C TYR A 112 0.25 -9.85 -0.44
N ALA A 113 0.45 -8.99 0.56
CA ALA A 113 0.50 -9.37 1.96
C ALA A 113 -0.34 -8.42 2.80
N ILE A 114 -0.97 -8.94 3.85
CA ILE A 114 -1.63 -8.15 4.90
C ILE A 114 -0.67 -8.03 6.07
N GLN A 115 -0.63 -6.86 6.70
CA GLN A 115 0.17 -6.58 7.88
C GLN A 115 -0.71 -5.99 8.97
N ARG A 116 -0.59 -6.52 10.19
CA ARG A 116 -1.18 -5.98 11.40
C ARG A 116 -0.09 -5.33 12.25
N THR A 117 -0.37 -4.13 12.73
CA THR A 117 0.47 -3.38 13.67
C THR A 117 -0.33 -3.11 14.93
N ASN A 118 0.18 -3.53 16.09
CA ASN A 118 -0.42 -3.31 17.41
C ASN A 118 0.24 -2.11 18.12
N PRO A 119 -0.32 -1.61 19.25
CA PRO A 119 0.31 -0.57 20.05
C PRO A 119 1.74 -0.93 20.44
N GLY A 120 2.66 0.04 20.29
CA GLY A 120 4.10 -0.15 20.52
C GLY A 120 4.85 -0.80 19.35
N GLU A 121 4.15 -1.15 18.27
CA GLU A 121 4.77 -1.68 17.05
C GLU A 121 4.97 -0.57 16.01
N GLN A 122 5.96 -0.79 15.13
CA GLN A 122 6.42 0.19 14.14
C GLN A 122 7.16 -0.47 12.99
N TYR A 123 7.38 0.29 11.93
CA TYR A 123 8.39 0.01 10.93
C TYR A 123 9.31 1.22 10.81
N HIS A 124 10.59 1.06 11.16
CA HIS A 124 11.59 2.13 11.18
C HIS A 124 11.84 2.70 9.79
N TRP A 125 12.59 3.81 9.69
CA TRP A 125 13.01 4.43 8.45
C TRP A 125 13.65 3.42 7.50
N HIS A 126 13.13 3.35 6.27
CA HIS A 126 13.59 2.44 5.24
C HIS A 126 13.22 2.94 3.84
N ILE A 127 13.77 2.28 2.84
CA ILE A 127 13.38 2.38 1.44
C ILE A 127 13.05 0.98 0.92
N ASP A 128 12.20 0.90 -0.10
CA ASP A 128 11.72 -0.38 -0.63
C ASP A 128 12.53 -0.91 -1.82
N SER A 129 13.37 -0.05 -2.43
CA SER A 129 14.24 -0.41 -3.56
C SER A 129 15.60 0.27 -3.43
N GLY A 130 16.51 -0.41 -2.74
CA GLY A 130 17.88 0.08 -2.50
C GLY A 130 18.95 -0.94 -2.86
N SER A 131 18.59 -2.08 -3.46
CA SER A 131 19.51 -3.14 -3.84
C SER A 131 19.19 -3.66 -5.24
N HIS A 132 20.16 -4.37 -5.83
CA HIS A 132 19.97 -5.04 -7.13
C HIS A 132 18.73 -5.94 -7.14
N GLU A 133 18.49 -6.63 -6.06
CA GLU A 133 17.35 -7.54 -5.89
C GLU A 133 15.99 -6.87 -6.06
N PHE A 134 15.84 -5.67 -5.49
CA PHE A 134 14.58 -4.93 -5.53
C PHE A 134 14.54 -3.88 -6.65
N SER A 135 15.51 -3.91 -7.57
CA SER A 135 15.66 -2.93 -8.67
C SER A 135 14.47 -2.89 -9.62
N GLN A 136 13.67 -3.97 -9.68
CA GLN A 136 12.47 -4.03 -10.52
C GLN A 136 11.26 -3.29 -9.93
N ARG A 137 11.30 -2.90 -8.67
CA ARG A 137 10.21 -2.17 -8.01
C ARG A 137 10.12 -0.75 -8.55
N GLN A 138 8.92 -0.34 -8.96
CA GLN A 138 8.67 0.96 -9.58
C GLN A 138 7.71 1.84 -8.78
N LEU A 139 6.72 1.22 -8.13
CA LEU A 139 5.81 1.90 -7.19
C LEU A 139 5.54 0.98 -6.00
N VAL A 140 5.44 1.57 -4.84
CA VAL A 140 4.85 0.96 -3.64
C VAL A 140 3.36 1.21 -3.67
N ALA A 141 2.56 0.20 -3.32
CA ALA A 141 1.13 0.32 -3.11
C ALA A 141 0.78 -0.18 -1.70
N VAL A 142 0.16 0.70 -0.91
CA VAL A 142 -0.30 0.40 0.45
C VAL A 142 -1.77 0.74 0.56
N TRP A 143 -2.63 -0.26 0.82
CA TRP A 143 -4.03 -0.03 1.18
C TRP A 143 -4.17 -0.01 2.69
N TYR A 144 -4.78 1.02 3.24
CA TYR A 144 -5.21 1.03 4.63
C TYR A 144 -6.57 0.32 4.73
N LEU A 145 -6.66 -0.71 5.56
CA LEU A 145 -7.85 -1.53 5.67
C LEU A 145 -8.82 -1.03 6.77
N ASN A 146 -8.33 -0.18 7.67
CA ASN A 146 -9.15 0.43 8.72
C ASN A 146 -8.67 1.84 9.05
N ASP A 147 -9.56 2.58 9.70
CA ASP A 147 -9.21 3.85 10.31
C ASP A 147 -8.39 3.63 11.59
N VAL A 148 -7.45 4.52 11.85
CA VAL A 148 -6.73 4.59 13.12
C VAL A 148 -7.03 5.93 13.79
N ALA A 149 -7.82 5.89 14.83
CA ALA A 149 -8.29 7.08 15.51
C ALA A 149 -7.28 7.69 16.49
N GLY A 150 -6.34 6.88 16.99
CA GLY A 150 -5.35 7.29 17.97
C GLY A 150 -4.12 7.98 17.36
N PRO A 151 -3.20 8.45 18.20
CA PRO A 151 -1.91 8.92 17.73
C PRO A 151 -1.05 7.77 17.22
N GLY A 152 -0.19 8.07 16.25
CA GLY A 152 0.67 7.11 15.58
C GLY A 152 -0.01 6.34 14.45
N GLY A 153 0.74 5.43 13.86
CA GLY A 153 0.27 4.58 12.77
C GLY A 153 0.34 5.21 11.37
N GLU A 154 0.67 6.49 11.26
CA GLU A 154 0.85 7.16 9.97
C GLU A 154 1.99 6.54 9.16
N THR A 155 1.92 6.65 7.83
CA THR A 155 3.09 6.52 6.97
C THR A 155 3.75 7.89 6.84
N GLU A 156 4.98 8.03 7.32
CA GLU A 156 5.73 9.28 7.35
C GLU A 156 6.89 9.22 6.36
N PHE A 157 7.07 10.31 5.61
CA PHE A 157 8.13 10.48 4.60
C PHE A 157 9.12 11.54 5.07
N SER A 158 10.41 11.18 5.11
CA SER A 158 11.48 12.00 5.67
C SER A 158 11.72 13.27 4.85
N TYR A 159 12.05 13.10 3.55
CA TYR A 159 12.44 14.24 2.70
C TYR A 159 11.26 15.13 2.27
N GLN A 160 10.08 14.55 2.17
CA GLN A 160 8.87 15.28 1.78
C GLN A 160 8.21 15.97 2.96
N ASP A 161 8.56 15.62 4.20
CA ASP A 161 7.89 16.11 5.41
C ASP A 161 6.35 15.93 5.31
N VAL A 162 5.95 14.70 4.96
CA VAL A 162 4.54 14.30 4.77
C VAL A 162 4.22 13.16 5.72
N ARG A 163 3.03 13.23 6.34
CA ARG A 163 2.43 12.13 7.09
C ARG A 163 1.06 11.80 6.51
N VAL A 164 0.88 10.55 6.16
CA VAL A 164 -0.39 10.05 5.63
C VAL A 164 -1.08 9.19 6.69
N ARG A 165 -2.28 9.62 7.10
CA ARG A 165 -3.09 8.88 8.09
C ARG A 165 -3.75 7.66 7.46
N PRO A 166 -3.81 6.54 8.18
CA PRO A 166 -4.67 5.41 7.82
C PRO A 166 -6.14 5.83 7.74
N GLU A 167 -6.78 5.45 6.63
CA GLU A 167 -8.21 5.66 6.36
C GLU A 167 -8.71 4.43 5.58
N ALA A 168 -9.76 3.78 6.05
CA ALA A 168 -10.28 2.55 5.46
C ALA A 168 -10.57 2.68 3.97
N GLY A 169 -10.07 1.76 3.17
CA GLY A 169 -10.23 1.72 1.72
C GLY A 169 -9.32 2.67 0.94
N LYS A 170 -8.46 3.45 1.60
CA LYS A 170 -7.52 4.37 0.94
C LYS A 170 -6.28 3.63 0.46
N LEU A 171 -5.90 3.85 -0.79
CA LEU A 171 -4.62 3.44 -1.39
C LEU A 171 -3.63 4.59 -1.35
N LEU A 172 -2.41 4.30 -0.93
CA LEU A 172 -1.24 5.17 -1.01
C LEU A 172 -0.28 4.60 -2.06
N LEU A 173 0.17 5.44 -3.00
CA LEU A 173 1.17 5.12 -4.03
C LEU A 173 2.36 6.07 -3.94
N PHE A 174 3.57 5.54 -4.00
CA PHE A 174 4.80 6.35 -4.00
C PHE A 174 5.99 5.58 -4.60
N PRO A 175 7.05 6.29 -5.08
CA PRO A 175 8.27 5.64 -5.55
C PRO A 175 8.98 4.86 -4.44
N PRO A 176 9.57 3.68 -4.74
CA PRO A 176 10.22 2.83 -3.74
C PRO A 176 11.66 3.25 -3.41
N PHE A 177 12.16 4.32 -4.03
CA PHE A 177 13.58 4.67 -4.08
C PHE A 177 14.04 5.49 -2.87
N TRP A 178 15.36 5.72 -2.78
CA TRP A 178 16.03 6.54 -1.77
C TRP A 178 15.47 7.97 -1.62
N THR A 179 14.78 8.47 -2.64
CA THR A 179 14.06 9.76 -2.58
C THR A 179 12.83 9.74 -1.68
N HIS A 180 12.31 8.55 -1.37
CA HIS A 180 11.09 8.36 -0.57
C HIS A 180 11.36 7.46 0.63
N GLU A 181 12.41 7.81 1.41
CA GLU A 181 12.63 7.21 2.72
C GLU A 181 11.42 7.45 3.60
N HIS A 182 10.87 6.37 4.15
CA HIS A 182 9.62 6.42 4.90
C HIS A 182 9.63 5.47 6.08
N ARG A 183 8.67 5.67 6.99
CA ARG A 183 8.45 4.80 8.15
C ARG A 183 6.96 4.61 8.45
N GLY A 184 6.64 3.50 9.12
CA GLY A 184 5.39 3.38 9.88
C GLY A 184 5.60 3.93 11.28
N VAL A 185 4.99 5.08 11.58
CA VAL A 185 5.08 5.70 12.91
C VAL A 185 4.55 4.73 13.96
N THR A 186 5.22 4.66 15.10
CA THR A 186 4.81 3.80 16.22
C THR A 186 3.34 4.00 16.53
N LEU A 187 2.57 2.92 16.51
CA LEU A 187 1.16 2.96 16.87
C LEU A 187 1.02 3.06 18.39
N GLU A 188 0.25 4.01 18.87
CA GLU A 188 0.04 4.20 20.30
C GLU A 188 -1.27 3.59 20.77
N GLN A 189 -2.32 3.65 19.94
CA GLN A 189 -3.65 3.13 20.27
C GLN A 189 -4.33 2.48 19.06
N GLY A 190 -5.21 1.52 19.33
CA GLY A 190 -5.94 0.78 18.30
C GLY A 190 -5.10 -0.31 17.64
N VAL A 191 -5.53 -0.75 16.49
CA VAL A 191 -4.82 -1.72 15.65
C VAL A 191 -4.84 -1.19 14.21
N LYS A 192 -3.72 -1.26 13.52
CA LYS A 192 -3.63 -0.88 12.11
C LYS A 192 -3.48 -2.12 11.24
N TYR A 193 -4.30 -2.20 10.19
CA TYR A 193 -4.19 -3.21 9.14
C TYR A 193 -3.92 -2.52 7.81
N ILE A 194 -2.95 -3.04 7.07
CA ILE A 194 -2.66 -2.63 5.71
C ILE A 194 -2.51 -3.84 4.80
N ALA A 195 -2.78 -3.67 3.51
CA ALA A 195 -2.31 -4.57 2.47
C ALA A 195 -1.21 -3.90 1.66
N THR A 196 -0.21 -4.65 1.21
CA THR A 196 0.93 -4.10 0.48
C THR A 196 1.30 -4.93 -0.74
N THR A 197 1.80 -4.24 -1.76
CA THR A 197 2.50 -4.82 -2.92
C THR A 197 3.43 -3.79 -3.54
N TRP A 198 4.22 -4.23 -4.50
CA TRP A 198 5.01 -3.37 -5.39
C TRP A 198 4.60 -3.61 -6.85
N ALA A 199 4.37 -2.53 -7.60
CA ALA A 199 4.37 -2.64 -9.05
C ALA A 199 5.82 -2.81 -9.52
N ILE A 200 6.09 -3.91 -10.20
CA ILE A 200 7.42 -4.26 -10.71
C ILE A 200 7.39 -4.41 -12.23
N PHE A 201 8.53 -4.30 -12.90
CA PHE A 201 8.60 -4.64 -14.31
C PHE A 201 8.25 -6.13 -14.51
N ALA A 202 7.43 -6.41 -15.56
CA ALA A 202 6.98 -7.75 -15.93
C ALA A 202 8.04 -8.54 -16.70
#